data_d851ffb418d1906dc8954a231d9b4051
#
_entry.id   d851ffb418d1906dc8954a231d9b4051
#
_cell.length_a   1.000
_cell.length_b   1.000
_cell.length_c   1.000
_cell.angle_alpha   90.00
_cell.angle_beta   90.00
_cell.angle_gamma   90.00
#
_symmetry.space_group_name_H-M   'P 1'
#
loop_
_entity.id
_entity.type
_entity.pdbx_description
1 polymer ?
#
loop_
_entity_poly.entity_id
_entity_poly.type
_entity_poly.pdbx_seq_one_letter_code
_entity_poly.pdbx_strand_id
1 'polypeptide(L)'
;MPWAILQHRGCIDQGGKVDRHIGGPALPGDITSGWLTQALRTNPELAGAEVTDFKYDAVIGEGLTSTMGRLHLTYADPRPDCPKTLFLKQKILVPDILAFMAKFKIYVREVLFYQTFAAENPLNPPRCYYAWIDDDDADFALLLEDLGETSTLGQWVGHDLGQAKAAIAKLGMFHGHYQGRADVAAADWAPDFAFLAAAKAAPRGEGERLSATFGPAFVKKH
;
A
#
# COMPACT_ATOMS: atom_id res chain seq x y z
N MET A 1 10.57 19.33 17.67
CA MET A 1 10.42 19.96 16.36
C MET A 1 11.46 19.35 15.44
N PRO A 2 11.11 18.62 14.42
CA PRO A 2 10.94 19.10 13.06
C PRO A 2 10.02 18.20 12.24
N TRP A 3 8.72 18.40 12.33
CA TRP A 3 7.74 17.71 11.46
C TRP A 3 7.62 18.35 10.07
N ALA A 4 8.14 19.55 9.89
CA ALA A 4 7.90 20.36 8.70
C ALA A 4 8.69 19.95 7.44
N ILE A 5 9.61 18.99 7.51
CA ILE A 5 10.52 18.67 6.38
C ILE A 5 10.09 17.41 5.61
N LEU A 6 9.24 16.54 6.18
CA LEU A 6 8.78 15.32 5.52
C LEU A 6 7.48 15.46 4.71
N GLN A 7 6.82 16.62 4.77
CA GLN A 7 5.53 16.86 4.11
C GLN A 7 5.59 16.90 2.58
N HIS A 8 6.75 16.76 1.90
CA HIS A 8 6.85 17.08 0.48
C HIS A 8 7.83 16.21 -0.32
N ARG A 9 7.75 14.89 -0.18
CA ARG A 9 8.38 14.01 -1.19
C ARG A 9 7.34 13.18 -1.91
N GLY A 10 6.43 13.86 -2.61
CA GLY A 10 5.82 13.29 -3.80
C GLY A 10 6.90 12.98 -4.83
N CYS A 11 6.69 11.97 -5.68
CA CYS A 11 7.59 11.56 -6.75
C CYS A 11 8.43 12.72 -7.30
N ILE A 12 9.74 12.54 -7.29
CA ILE A 12 10.83 13.47 -7.54
C ILE A 12 10.48 14.59 -8.51
N ASP A 13 10.55 15.83 -8.01
CA ASP A 13 10.43 17.07 -8.78
C ASP A 13 11.68 17.30 -9.64
N GLN A 14 11.50 17.26 -10.94
CA GLN A 14 12.38 17.91 -11.90
C GLN A 14 11.60 19.07 -12.53
N GLY A 15 11.30 20.12 -11.75
CA GLY A 15 11.06 21.47 -12.30
C GLY A 15 9.70 21.78 -12.93
N GLY A 16 8.60 21.10 -12.59
CA GLY A 16 7.24 21.50 -13.00
C GLY A 16 6.29 21.53 -11.80
N LYS A 17 5.59 22.66 -11.57
CA LYS A 17 4.55 22.76 -10.54
C LYS A 17 3.40 21.82 -10.86
N VAL A 18 3.45 20.58 -10.37
CA VAL A 18 2.28 19.72 -10.27
C VAL A 18 1.62 20.04 -8.95
N ASP A 19 0.33 20.31 -8.98
CA ASP A 19 -0.49 20.55 -7.80
C ASP A 19 -0.43 19.29 -6.90
N ARG A 20 0.25 19.40 -5.76
CA ARG A 20 0.73 18.27 -4.96
C ARG A 20 -0.32 17.67 -4.02
N HIS A 21 -1.55 18.17 -4.04
CA HIS A 21 -2.62 17.75 -3.13
C HIS A 21 -3.86 17.26 -3.87
N ILE A 22 -3.70 16.23 -4.71
CA ILE A 22 -4.88 15.60 -5.32
C ILE A 22 -5.68 14.84 -4.26
N GLY A 23 -5.05 14.48 -3.14
CA GLY A 23 -5.67 13.63 -2.12
C GLY A 23 -5.97 12.23 -2.63
N GLY A 24 -6.75 11.49 -1.87
CA GLY A 24 -7.23 10.16 -2.23
C GLY A 24 -8.72 10.02 -1.97
N PRO A 25 -9.42 9.14 -2.71
CA PRO A 25 -10.80 8.81 -2.41
C PRO A 25 -10.87 8.07 -1.06
N ALA A 26 -11.73 8.53 -0.16
CA ALA A 26 -11.91 7.92 1.16
C ALA A 26 -12.54 6.53 1.07
N LEU A 27 -13.42 6.33 0.09
CA LEU A 27 -14.15 5.09 -0.15
C LEU A 27 -14.05 4.69 -1.64
N PRO A 28 -14.26 3.42 -1.96
CA PRO A 28 -14.33 2.99 -3.36
C PRO A 28 -15.39 3.73 -4.19
N GLY A 29 -16.49 4.16 -3.57
CA GLY A 29 -17.56 4.92 -4.23
C GLY A 29 -17.17 6.37 -4.57
N ASP A 30 -16.10 6.89 -4.00
CA ASP A 30 -15.61 8.25 -4.25
C ASP A 30 -14.61 8.33 -5.40
N ILE A 31 -14.24 7.19 -5.99
CA ILE A 31 -13.34 7.12 -7.13
C ILE A 31 -14.01 7.78 -8.34
N THR A 32 -13.26 8.65 -9.02
CA THR A 32 -13.70 9.28 -10.26
C THR A 32 -12.65 9.14 -11.34
N SER A 33 -13.06 9.19 -12.61
CA SER A 33 -12.14 9.23 -13.76
C SER A 33 -11.24 10.48 -13.72
N GLY A 34 -11.76 11.60 -13.20
CA GLY A 34 -10.99 12.82 -12.97
C GLY A 34 -9.87 12.64 -11.96
N TRP A 35 -10.14 12.02 -10.81
CA TRP A 35 -9.12 11.70 -9.83
C TRP A 35 -8.07 10.72 -10.38
N LEU A 36 -8.50 9.64 -11.05
CA LEU A 36 -7.61 8.68 -11.69
C LEU A 36 -6.67 9.35 -12.71
N THR A 37 -7.22 10.27 -13.52
CA THR A 37 -6.44 11.06 -14.46
C THR A 37 -5.36 11.88 -13.75
N GLN A 38 -5.74 12.60 -12.70
CA GLN A 38 -4.80 13.43 -11.94
C GLN A 38 -3.72 12.58 -11.25
N ALA A 39 -4.12 11.47 -10.61
CA ALA A 39 -3.20 10.56 -9.95
C ALA A 39 -2.18 9.95 -10.94
N LEU A 40 -2.62 9.52 -12.11
CA LEU A 40 -1.71 8.98 -13.13
C LEU A 40 -0.76 10.04 -13.68
N ARG A 41 -1.23 11.27 -13.89
CA ARG A 41 -0.41 12.38 -14.39
C ARG A 41 0.68 12.84 -13.43
N THR A 42 0.71 12.37 -12.19
CA THR A 42 1.87 12.57 -11.30
C THR A 42 3.12 11.84 -11.82
N ASN A 43 2.94 10.84 -12.70
CA ASN A 43 4.05 10.16 -13.38
C ASN A 43 4.36 10.87 -14.70
N PRO A 44 5.61 11.33 -14.91
CA PRO A 44 5.98 12.09 -16.10
C PRO A 44 5.64 11.40 -17.44
N GLU A 45 5.82 10.08 -17.51
CA GLU A 45 5.48 9.28 -18.69
C GLU A 45 3.98 9.22 -18.98
N LEU A 46 3.14 9.44 -17.97
CA LEU A 46 1.69 9.45 -18.07
C LEU A 46 1.08 10.87 -18.05
N ALA A 47 1.89 11.92 -18.20
CA ALA A 47 1.43 13.31 -18.14
C ALA A 47 0.29 13.63 -19.13
N GLY A 48 0.24 12.93 -20.27
CA GLY A 48 -0.85 13.06 -21.25
C GLY A 48 -1.99 12.05 -21.09
N ALA A 49 -1.98 11.20 -20.07
CA ALA A 49 -3.05 10.23 -19.86
C ALA A 49 -4.35 10.94 -19.46
N GLU A 50 -5.47 10.48 -20.01
CA GLU A 50 -6.81 10.94 -19.65
C GLU A 50 -7.73 9.73 -19.54
N VAL A 51 -8.14 9.41 -18.31
CA VAL A 51 -9.10 8.34 -18.02
C VAL A 51 -10.50 8.88 -18.25
N THR A 52 -11.22 8.29 -19.20
CA THR A 52 -12.61 8.68 -19.54
C THR A 52 -13.63 7.85 -18.79
N ASP A 53 -13.30 6.59 -18.50
CA ASP A 53 -14.18 5.66 -17.77
C ASP A 53 -13.36 4.60 -17.04
N PHE A 54 -13.97 3.97 -16.03
CA PHE A 54 -13.36 2.88 -15.32
C PHE A 54 -14.40 1.92 -14.74
N LYS A 55 -14.01 0.67 -14.55
CA LYS A 55 -14.76 -0.33 -13.78
C LYS A 55 -13.96 -0.70 -12.55
N TYR A 56 -14.62 -0.73 -11.38
CA TYR A 56 -14.02 -1.19 -10.13
C TYR A 56 -14.56 -2.58 -9.75
N ASP A 57 -13.69 -3.56 -9.66
CA ASP A 57 -13.98 -4.90 -9.18
C ASP A 57 -13.39 -5.08 -7.79
N ALA A 58 -14.24 -5.15 -6.77
CA ALA A 58 -13.80 -5.32 -5.40
C ALA A 58 -13.13 -6.69 -5.21
N VAL A 59 -11.96 -6.72 -4.59
CA VAL A 59 -11.29 -7.95 -4.17
C VAL A 59 -11.74 -8.29 -2.76
N ILE A 60 -12.59 -9.32 -2.65
CA ILE A 60 -13.20 -9.72 -1.38
C ILE A 60 -12.43 -10.92 -0.82
N GLY A 61 -12.04 -10.81 0.44
CA GLY A 61 -11.56 -11.96 1.23
C GLY A 61 -10.05 -12.14 1.33
N GLU A 62 -9.23 -11.32 0.66
CA GLU A 62 -7.76 -11.44 0.72
C GLU A 62 -7.07 -10.36 1.56
N GLY A 63 -7.76 -9.28 1.93
CA GLY A 63 -7.21 -8.20 2.74
C GLY A 63 -7.81 -8.15 4.15
N LEU A 64 -7.00 -8.41 5.18
CA LEU A 64 -7.41 -8.23 6.58
C LEU A 64 -7.29 -6.78 7.03
N THR A 65 -6.53 -5.96 6.33
CA THR A 65 -6.07 -4.64 6.81
C THR A 65 -6.39 -3.49 5.87
N SER A 66 -6.90 -3.77 4.67
CA SER A 66 -7.21 -2.75 3.66
C SER A 66 -8.39 -3.18 2.79
N THR A 67 -9.12 -2.20 2.28
CA THR A 67 -10.05 -2.39 1.17
C THR A 67 -9.25 -2.39 -0.13
N MET A 68 -9.52 -3.35 -0.99
CA MET A 68 -8.77 -3.53 -2.23
C MET A 68 -9.70 -3.75 -3.41
N GLY A 69 -9.28 -3.31 -4.58
CA GLY A 69 -10.00 -3.58 -5.81
C GLY A 69 -9.16 -3.39 -7.06
N ARG A 70 -9.57 -4.07 -8.10
CA ARG A 70 -9.02 -3.94 -9.44
C ARG A 70 -9.78 -2.88 -10.21
N LEU A 71 -9.05 -1.94 -10.78
CA LEU A 71 -9.56 -0.91 -11.68
C LEU A 71 -9.27 -1.32 -13.12
N HIS A 72 -10.27 -1.34 -13.98
CA HIS A 72 -10.12 -1.47 -15.42
C HIS A 72 -10.32 -0.08 -16.02
N LEU A 73 -9.32 0.42 -16.74
CA LEU A 73 -9.28 1.80 -17.20
C LEU A 73 -9.56 1.93 -18.69
N THR A 74 -10.36 2.93 -19.05
CA THR A 74 -10.57 3.37 -20.42
C THR A 74 -9.99 4.77 -20.59
N TYR A 75 -9.22 4.99 -21.65
CA TYR A 75 -8.54 6.25 -21.92
C TYR A 75 -9.10 6.93 -23.16
N ALA A 76 -9.06 8.27 -23.18
CA ALA A 76 -9.40 9.05 -24.37
C ALA A 76 -8.45 8.73 -25.54
N ASP A 77 -7.16 8.58 -25.25
CA ASP A 77 -6.12 8.17 -26.19
C ASP A 77 -5.33 7.00 -25.59
N PRO A 78 -5.69 5.75 -25.92
CA PRO A 78 -5.04 4.58 -25.38
C PRO A 78 -3.64 4.39 -25.97
N ARG A 79 -2.61 4.53 -25.15
CA ARG A 79 -1.20 4.32 -25.50
C ARG A 79 -0.66 3.04 -24.86
N PRO A 80 0.42 2.45 -25.43
CA PRO A 80 1.03 1.23 -24.89
C PRO A 80 1.56 1.38 -23.45
N ASP A 81 1.96 2.58 -23.05
CA ASP A 81 2.48 2.92 -21.71
C ASP A 81 1.36 3.15 -20.67
N CYS A 82 0.12 3.34 -21.10
CA CYS A 82 -1.02 3.48 -20.21
C CYS A 82 -1.44 2.13 -19.63
N PRO A 83 -1.47 1.97 -18.28
CA PRO A 83 -1.90 0.72 -17.65
C PRO A 83 -3.39 0.47 -17.93
N LYS A 84 -3.72 -0.70 -18.46
CA LYS A 84 -5.13 -1.10 -18.69
C LYS A 84 -5.85 -1.46 -17.40
N THR A 85 -5.11 -1.99 -16.45
CA THR A 85 -5.61 -2.35 -15.12
C THR A 85 -4.66 -1.84 -14.05
N LEU A 86 -5.22 -1.47 -12.90
CA LEU A 86 -4.49 -1.09 -11.70
C LEU A 86 -5.11 -1.77 -10.49
N PHE A 87 -4.33 -1.91 -9.44
CA PHE A 87 -4.77 -2.39 -8.14
C PHE A 87 -4.82 -1.24 -7.16
N LEU A 88 -6.01 -0.93 -6.63
CA LEU A 88 -6.20 0.13 -5.66
C LEU A 88 -6.28 -0.46 -4.25
N LYS A 89 -5.50 0.11 -3.33
CA LYS A 89 -5.60 -0.15 -1.88
C LYS A 89 -6.03 1.12 -1.16
N GLN A 90 -6.98 0.96 -0.24
CA GLN A 90 -7.52 2.02 0.60
C GLN A 90 -7.69 1.50 2.03
N LYS A 91 -8.01 2.38 2.98
CA LYS A 91 -8.26 2.00 4.38
C LYS A 91 -9.32 0.91 4.49
N ILE A 92 -9.19 0.10 5.54
CA ILE A 92 -10.25 -0.84 5.93
C ILE A 92 -11.43 -0.06 6.51
N LEU A 93 -12.65 -0.55 6.23
CA LEU A 93 -13.89 0.10 6.72
C LEU A 93 -14.39 -0.49 8.05
N VAL A 94 -13.65 -1.41 8.65
CA VAL A 94 -13.96 -2.00 9.96
C VAL A 94 -13.32 -1.15 11.06
N PRO A 95 -14.10 -0.45 11.91
CA PRO A 95 -13.57 0.56 12.85
C PRO A 95 -12.46 0.06 13.77
N ASP A 96 -12.63 -1.14 14.36
CA ASP A 96 -11.63 -1.71 15.28
C ASP A 96 -10.31 -2.01 14.60
N ILE A 97 -10.37 -2.50 13.35
CA ILE A 97 -9.17 -2.76 12.56
C ILE A 97 -8.53 -1.44 12.15
N LEU A 98 -9.32 -0.47 11.71
CA LEU A 98 -8.83 0.86 11.35
C LEU A 98 -8.09 1.51 12.52
N ALA A 99 -8.66 1.48 13.73
CA ALA A 99 -8.02 1.99 14.94
C ALA A 99 -6.67 1.29 15.23
N PHE A 100 -6.60 -0.02 15.00
CA PHE A 100 -5.36 -0.78 15.13
C PHE A 100 -4.33 -0.35 14.06
N MET A 101 -4.74 -0.21 12.80
CA MET A 101 -3.85 0.22 11.72
C MET A 101 -3.26 1.61 11.98
N ALA A 102 -4.09 2.57 12.43
CA ALA A 102 -3.67 3.91 12.78
C ALA A 102 -2.70 3.91 13.97
N LYS A 103 -3.05 3.21 15.06
CA LYS A 103 -2.19 3.09 16.26
C LYS A 103 -0.78 2.61 15.92
N PHE A 104 -0.64 1.68 14.99
CA PHE A 104 0.64 1.12 14.60
C PHE A 104 1.21 1.71 13.32
N LYS A 105 0.59 2.76 12.79
CA LYS A 105 1.03 3.47 11.57
C LYS A 105 1.28 2.53 10.37
N ILE A 106 0.44 1.51 10.22
CA ILE A 106 0.65 0.47 9.19
C ILE A 106 0.53 1.08 7.79
N TYR A 107 -0.48 1.93 7.55
CA TYR A 107 -0.68 2.58 6.26
C TYR A 107 0.45 3.58 5.94
N VAL A 108 0.88 4.37 6.93
CA VAL A 108 2.01 5.29 6.79
C VAL A 108 3.25 4.56 6.30
N ARG A 109 3.57 3.42 6.91
CA ARG A 109 4.75 2.61 6.54
C ARG A 109 4.66 2.09 5.13
N GLU A 110 3.49 1.60 4.71
CA GLU A 110 3.30 1.10 3.35
C GLU A 110 3.42 2.23 2.32
N VAL A 111 2.76 3.36 2.56
CA VAL A 111 2.83 4.52 1.66
C VAL A 111 4.24 5.07 1.55
N LEU A 112 4.91 5.31 2.69
CA LEU A 112 6.27 5.84 2.71
C LEU A 112 7.28 4.85 2.13
N PHE A 113 7.09 3.54 2.29
CA PHE A 113 7.90 2.54 1.60
C PHE A 113 7.82 2.71 0.07
N TYR A 114 6.62 2.86 -0.48
CA TYR A 114 6.46 3.07 -1.93
C TYR A 114 7.03 4.41 -2.39
N GLN A 115 6.97 5.44 -1.57
CA GLN A 115 7.52 6.75 -1.90
C GLN A 115 9.05 6.84 -1.81
N THR A 116 9.67 5.99 -0.97
CA THR A 116 11.11 6.12 -0.65
C THR A 116 11.97 4.96 -1.14
N PHE A 117 11.52 3.72 -1.02
CA PHE A 117 12.35 2.54 -1.19
C PHE A 117 11.89 1.57 -2.29
N ALA A 118 10.65 1.65 -2.73
CA ALA A 118 10.12 0.65 -3.67
C ALA A 118 10.83 0.65 -5.02
N ALA A 119 11.23 1.82 -5.53
CA ALA A 119 11.86 1.95 -6.85
C ALA A 119 13.22 1.23 -6.97
N GLU A 120 13.95 1.11 -5.87
CA GLU A 120 15.27 0.45 -5.83
C GLU A 120 15.25 -0.91 -5.09
N ASN A 121 14.06 -1.38 -4.75
CA ASN A 121 13.91 -2.59 -3.95
C ASN A 121 14.28 -3.85 -4.76
N PRO A 122 15.21 -4.70 -4.28
CA PRO A 122 15.65 -5.89 -5.00
C PRO A 122 14.58 -6.97 -5.16
N LEU A 123 13.44 -6.84 -4.48
CA LEU A 123 12.32 -7.77 -4.59
C LEU A 123 11.36 -7.44 -5.74
N ASN A 124 11.58 -6.32 -6.44
CA ASN A 124 10.71 -5.82 -7.51
C ASN A 124 9.24 -5.80 -7.06
N PRO A 125 8.88 -4.96 -6.08
CA PRO A 125 7.48 -4.81 -5.69
C PRO A 125 6.65 -4.31 -6.87
N PRO A 126 5.32 -4.47 -6.84
CA PRO A 126 4.44 -3.89 -7.85
C PRO A 126 4.77 -2.42 -8.07
N ARG A 127 4.82 -1.98 -9.33
CA ARG A 127 5.03 -0.57 -9.64
C ARG A 127 3.95 0.28 -8.96
N CYS A 128 4.35 1.36 -8.31
CA CYS A 128 3.44 2.32 -7.72
C CYS A 128 3.21 3.49 -8.68
N TYR A 129 1.97 3.73 -9.06
CA TYR A 129 1.56 4.85 -9.91
C TYR A 129 1.11 6.05 -9.09
N TYR A 130 0.62 5.82 -7.88
CA TYR A 130 0.23 6.87 -6.96
C TYR A 130 0.28 6.36 -5.52
N ALA A 131 0.83 7.17 -4.62
CA ALA A 131 0.92 6.85 -3.20
C ALA A 131 0.61 8.11 -2.39
N TRP A 132 -0.46 8.08 -1.62
CA TRP A 132 -0.93 9.18 -0.80
C TRP A 132 -1.42 8.68 0.55
N ILE A 133 -1.20 9.49 1.58
CA ILE A 133 -1.76 9.35 2.91
C ILE A 133 -2.12 10.74 3.44
N ASP A 134 -3.19 10.84 4.20
CA ASP A 134 -3.62 12.09 4.83
C ASP A 134 -2.75 12.47 6.04
N ASP A 135 -2.93 13.70 6.51
CA ASP A 135 -2.16 14.24 7.65
C ASP A 135 -2.50 13.56 8.98
N ASP A 136 -3.67 12.91 9.08
CA ASP A 136 -4.14 12.20 10.28
C ASP A 136 -3.73 10.73 10.28
N ASP A 137 -2.97 10.27 9.27
CA ASP A 137 -2.53 8.88 9.08
C ASP A 137 -3.69 7.86 8.98
N ALA A 138 -4.88 8.32 8.61
CA ALA A 138 -6.11 7.54 8.63
C ALA A 138 -6.58 7.13 7.21
N ASP A 139 -6.53 8.05 6.26
CA ASP A 139 -6.91 7.82 4.87
C ASP A 139 -5.69 7.67 3.98
N PHE A 140 -5.67 6.66 3.14
CA PHE A 140 -4.61 6.46 2.17
C PHE A 140 -5.13 5.90 0.85
N ALA A 141 -4.36 6.10 -0.20
CA ALA A 141 -4.57 5.49 -1.51
C ALA A 141 -3.24 5.07 -2.12
N LEU A 142 -3.16 3.80 -2.54
CA LEU A 142 -2.08 3.28 -3.34
C LEU A 142 -2.65 2.76 -4.65
N LEU A 143 -2.22 3.35 -5.78
CA LEU A 143 -2.46 2.79 -7.11
C LEU A 143 -1.22 2.00 -7.52
N LEU A 144 -1.36 0.69 -7.55
CA LEU A 144 -0.29 -0.25 -7.83
C LEU A 144 -0.51 -0.94 -9.17
N GLU A 145 0.56 -1.44 -9.74
CA GLU A 145 0.53 -2.38 -10.85
C GLU A 145 -0.36 -3.58 -10.51
N ASP A 146 -1.24 -3.93 -11.43
CA ASP A 146 -2.02 -5.15 -11.32
C ASP A 146 -1.20 -6.33 -11.84
N LEU A 147 -0.76 -7.19 -10.93
CA LEU A 147 0.01 -8.39 -11.26
C LEU A 147 -0.84 -9.51 -11.88
N GLY A 148 -2.13 -9.26 -12.10
CA GLY A 148 -3.05 -10.23 -12.69
C GLY A 148 -3.34 -11.41 -11.76
N GLU A 149 -3.62 -12.56 -12.36
CA GLU A 149 -3.79 -13.82 -11.65
C GLU A 149 -2.42 -14.45 -11.31
N THR A 150 -1.62 -13.73 -10.53
CA THR A 150 -0.46 -14.36 -9.91
C THR A 150 -0.98 -15.41 -8.92
N SER A 151 -0.27 -16.53 -8.80
CA SER A 151 -0.61 -17.56 -7.83
C SER A 151 -0.37 -17.03 -6.41
N THR A 152 -1.26 -16.18 -5.93
CA THR A 152 -1.36 -15.88 -4.51
C THR A 152 -1.93 -17.12 -3.85
N LEU A 153 -1.06 -17.91 -3.23
CA LEU A 153 -1.53 -18.90 -2.29
C LEU A 153 -2.20 -18.11 -1.15
N GLY A 154 -3.51 -18.26 -1.04
CA GLY A 154 -4.27 -17.62 0.04
C GLY A 154 -3.61 -17.95 1.39
N GLN A 155 -3.78 -17.10 2.38
CA GLN A 155 -3.18 -17.27 3.72
C GLN A 155 -3.47 -18.63 4.38
N TRP A 156 -4.45 -19.35 3.85
CA TRP A 156 -4.95 -20.64 4.34
C TRP A 156 -4.29 -21.85 3.65
N VAL A 157 -3.63 -21.63 2.53
CA VAL A 157 -2.92 -22.66 1.79
C VAL A 157 -1.44 -22.53 2.15
N GLY A 158 -0.90 -23.52 2.85
CA GLY A 158 0.51 -23.53 3.22
C GLY A 158 1.43 -23.53 1.98
N HIS A 159 2.65 -23.06 2.18
CA HIS A 159 3.70 -23.12 1.16
C HIS A 159 4.42 -24.46 1.20
N ASP A 160 4.83 -24.97 0.04
CA ASP A 160 5.76 -26.08 -0.02
C ASP A 160 7.20 -25.63 0.37
N LEU A 161 8.08 -26.61 0.55
CA LEU A 161 9.46 -26.34 0.96
C LEU A 161 10.24 -25.51 -0.08
N GLY A 162 9.94 -25.67 -1.38
CA GLY A 162 10.56 -24.91 -2.47
C GLY A 162 10.18 -23.43 -2.40
N GLN A 163 8.89 -23.15 -2.22
CA GLN A 163 8.33 -21.82 -2.06
C GLN A 163 8.88 -21.13 -0.80
N ALA A 164 8.93 -21.86 0.33
CA ALA A 164 9.49 -21.35 1.58
C ALA A 164 10.97 -20.97 1.43
N LYS A 165 11.78 -21.82 0.80
CA LYS A 165 13.19 -21.53 0.49
C LYS A 165 13.35 -20.31 -0.41
N ALA A 166 12.52 -20.18 -1.44
CA ALA A 166 12.53 -19.01 -2.33
C ALA A 166 12.20 -17.72 -1.57
N ALA A 167 11.18 -17.74 -0.70
CA ALA A 167 10.80 -16.61 0.12
C ALA A 167 11.94 -16.17 1.08
N ILE A 168 12.57 -17.14 1.75
CA ILE A 168 13.71 -16.85 2.65
C ILE A 168 14.91 -16.31 1.88
N ALA A 169 15.23 -16.84 0.69
CA ALA A 169 16.29 -16.30 -0.15
C ALA A 169 16.01 -14.84 -0.57
N LYS A 170 14.79 -14.54 -0.97
CA LYS A 170 14.35 -13.17 -1.26
C LYS A 170 14.46 -12.26 -0.05
N LEU A 171 14.02 -12.71 1.13
CA LEU A 171 14.16 -11.97 2.38
C LEU A 171 15.64 -11.69 2.70
N GLY A 172 16.53 -12.64 2.47
CA GLY A 172 17.98 -12.45 2.62
C GLY A 172 18.53 -11.38 1.67
N MET A 173 18.08 -11.34 0.42
CA MET A 173 18.44 -10.28 -0.54
C MET A 173 17.96 -8.92 -0.05
N PHE A 174 16.73 -8.83 0.43
CA PHE A 174 16.15 -7.61 0.98
C PHE A 174 16.97 -7.09 2.17
N HIS A 175 17.24 -7.94 3.14
CA HIS A 175 18.04 -7.57 4.31
C HIS A 175 19.47 -7.14 3.92
N GLY A 176 20.13 -7.88 3.01
CA GLY A 176 21.47 -7.54 2.54
C GLY A 176 21.52 -6.19 1.82
N HIS A 177 20.48 -5.85 1.04
CA HIS A 177 20.39 -4.58 0.32
C HIS A 177 20.28 -3.37 1.28
N TYR A 178 19.52 -3.51 2.36
CA TYR A 178 19.25 -2.42 3.29
C TYR A 178 20.16 -2.40 4.52
N GLN A 179 20.96 -3.43 4.75
CA GLN A 179 21.83 -3.52 5.92
C GLN A 179 22.87 -2.38 5.95
N GLY A 180 22.90 -1.64 7.04
CA GLY A 180 23.87 -0.57 7.29
C GLY A 180 23.64 0.72 6.48
N ARG A 181 22.54 0.85 5.78
CA ARG A 181 22.19 2.06 5.01
C ARG A 181 21.76 3.18 5.97
N ALA A 182 22.36 4.36 5.81
CA ALA A 182 22.08 5.52 6.65
C ALA A 182 20.68 6.09 6.44
N ASP A 183 20.15 6.03 5.20
CA ASP A 183 18.80 6.49 4.86
C ASP A 183 17.71 5.59 5.49
N VAL A 184 17.96 4.29 5.61
CA VAL A 184 17.07 3.37 6.33
C VAL A 184 17.12 3.65 7.84
N ALA A 185 18.31 3.91 8.39
CA ALA A 185 18.46 4.27 9.80
C ALA A 185 17.81 5.63 10.14
N ALA A 186 17.72 6.54 9.16
CA ALA A 186 17.07 7.82 9.30
C ALA A 186 15.54 7.79 9.05
N ALA A 187 15.00 6.66 8.60
CA ALA A 187 13.56 6.48 8.35
C ALA A 187 12.83 6.26 9.69
N ASP A 188 12.47 7.34 10.36
CA ASP A 188 11.78 7.35 11.67
C ASP A 188 10.39 6.71 11.65
N TRP A 189 9.80 6.55 10.46
CA TRP A 189 8.55 5.83 10.24
C TRP A 189 8.74 4.30 10.17
N ALA A 190 9.96 3.82 9.92
CA ALA A 190 10.25 2.38 9.93
C ALA A 190 10.23 1.84 11.37
N PRO A 191 9.62 0.66 11.60
CA PRO A 191 9.55 0.11 12.95
C PRO A 191 10.95 -0.34 13.40
N ASP A 192 11.29 0.00 14.64
CA ASP A 192 12.40 -0.62 15.35
C ASP A 192 11.93 -1.85 16.13
N PHE A 193 12.86 -2.56 16.77
CA PHE A 193 12.52 -3.71 17.63
C PHE A 193 11.74 -3.31 18.89
N ALA A 194 11.76 -2.05 19.31
CA ALA A 194 11.00 -1.56 20.45
C ALA A 194 9.49 -1.68 20.20
N PHE A 195 9.06 -1.56 18.94
CA PHE A 195 7.68 -1.85 18.53
C PHE A 195 7.25 -3.29 18.88
N LEU A 196 8.08 -4.29 18.61
CA LEU A 196 7.77 -5.69 18.95
C LEU A 196 7.80 -5.94 20.46
N ALA A 197 8.69 -5.23 21.19
CA ALA A 197 8.73 -5.30 22.64
C ALA A 197 7.45 -4.68 23.26
N ALA A 198 6.97 -3.55 22.72
CA ALA A 198 5.72 -2.94 23.14
C ALA A 198 4.50 -3.83 22.83
N ALA A 199 4.49 -4.49 21.67
CA ALA A 199 3.44 -5.45 21.32
C ALA A 199 3.42 -6.68 22.22
N LYS A 200 4.60 -7.15 22.71
CA LYS A 200 4.70 -8.22 23.73
C LYS A 200 4.26 -7.78 25.12
N ALA A 201 4.40 -6.49 25.44
CA ALA A 201 3.98 -5.91 26.71
C ALA A 201 2.49 -5.54 26.72
N ALA A 202 1.78 -5.66 25.61
CA ALA A 202 0.34 -5.46 25.54
C ALA A 202 -0.36 -6.43 26.52
N PRO A 203 -1.35 -5.96 27.30
CA PRO A 203 -2.07 -6.82 28.22
C PRO A 203 -2.61 -8.06 27.49
N ARG A 204 -2.50 -9.24 28.12
CA ARG A 204 -3.00 -10.51 27.55
C ARG A 204 -4.43 -10.45 27.05
N GLY A 205 -5.27 -9.57 27.61
CA GLY A 205 -6.64 -9.34 27.19
C GLY A 205 -6.82 -8.70 25.82
N GLU A 206 -5.79 -8.03 25.27
CA GLU A 206 -5.88 -7.44 23.91
C GLU A 206 -5.75 -8.52 22.80
N GLY A 207 -4.90 -9.52 23.02
CA GLY A 207 -4.82 -10.69 22.13
C GLY A 207 -6.10 -11.54 22.15
N GLU A 208 -6.70 -11.70 23.33
CA GLU A 208 -7.99 -12.38 23.49
C GLU A 208 -9.14 -11.58 22.83
N ARG A 209 -9.14 -10.26 22.97
CA ARG A 209 -10.11 -9.38 22.34
C ARG A 209 -9.98 -9.40 20.81
N LEU A 210 -8.77 -9.37 20.28
CA LEU A 210 -8.50 -9.51 18.84
C LEU A 210 -8.94 -10.89 18.35
N SER A 211 -8.62 -11.96 19.08
CA SER A 211 -9.07 -13.32 18.75
C SER A 211 -10.59 -13.45 18.82
N ALA A 212 -11.26 -12.81 19.77
CA ALA A 212 -12.71 -12.81 19.87
C ALA A 212 -13.37 -12.01 18.75
N THR A 213 -12.72 -10.93 18.30
CA THR A 213 -13.24 -10.08 17.21
C THR A 213 -13.00 -10.73 15.84
N PHE A 214 -11.85 -11.34 15.64
CA PHE A 214 -11.44 -11.95 14.35
C PHE A 214 -11.78 -13.44 14.27
N GLY A 215 -11.74 -14.16 15.38
CA GLY A 215 -11.97 -15.60 15.44
C GLY A 215 -13.28 -16.07 14.84
N PRO A 216 -14.44 -15.44 15.13
CA PRO A 216 -15.73 -15.85 14.56
C PRO A 216 -15.85 -15.58 13.06
N ALA A 217 -15.25 -14.50 12.54
CA ALA A 217 -15.20 -14.23 11.12
C ALA A 217 -14.29 -15.23 10.37
N PHE A 218 -13.28 -15.73 11.08
CA PHE A 218 -12.31 -16.68 10.63
C PHE A 218 -12.90 -18.11 10.54
N VAL A 219 -13.65 -18.53 11.57
CA VAL A 219 -14.26 -19.87 11.64
C VAL A 219 -15.47 -20.01 10.74
N LYS A 220 -16.18 -18.93 10.39
CA LYS A 220 -17.34 -18.99 9.50
C LYS A 220 -17.00 -19.18 8.00
N LYS A 221 -15.76 -19.07 7.60
CA LYS A 221 -15.33 -19.21 6.20
C LYS A 221 -14.78 -20.61 5.86
N HIS A 222 -14.66 -21.47 6.83
CA HIS A 222 -14.16 -22.83 6.72
C HIS A 222 -15.00 -23.79 7.57
#